data_89b75c08a4074f04542a01955901de5c
#
_entry.id   89b75c08a4074f04542a01955901de5c
#
_cell.length_a   1.000
_cell.length_b   1.000
_cell.length_c   1.000
_cell.angle_alpha   90.00
_cell.angle_beta   90.00
_cell.angle_gamma   90.00
#
_symmetry.space_group_name_H-M   'P 1'
#
loop_
_entity.id
_entity.type
_entity.pdbx_description
1 polymer ?
#
loop_
_entity_poly.entity_id
_entity_poly.type
_entity_poly.pdbx_seq_one_letter_code
_entity_poly.pdbx_strand_id
1 'polypeptide(L)'
;MTPLVHATTPGGFLLVLATILPVCAVLAILAFGPRSAARIALATFAAGLAVAIAIATELISSGKALSYVVGAWQPPLGIALRADGLSGAMLVMTALVVVAVGLFAHIQHGLQADAGGGRAQTTFWVMLLALWSALNAVFVGEDLFNLYVALELLTFAAVPLVCLDGRAETVSAALRYLLFALIGSLLYLLGAGLIYGQYGTLDLLALAQLGRQDPALAVALALMIVGLLAKAALFPLHLWLPPAHAGAPAPASAVLSALVIKAPVFLILRLVLDVAPPQAAAIAGQMLAVLGAASILFCSVMALRQARLKLMIAYSTVAQIGYLFIVFPLAAGSADLPPWGTIAWTGGALQLVSHALAKAAMFLAAGVIAEAFGHDRIADLGGFGRVLPISAAAFGLAGLSLMGIPPSGGFVAKCLLLTAAVIQGNPWLAATILAGGVLAGAYVFRVIDKALAVPTVPIVARRAVPRRLECAALALAIAAVLIGFVPLRPFGFLQIGRDGLNMAWAP
;
A
#
# COMPACT_ATOMS: atom_id res chain seq x y z
N MET A 1 -14.97 32.34 15.18
CA MET A 1 -13.88 31.47 14.72
C MET A 1 -13.40 32.02 13.39
N THR A 2 -12.14 32.42 13.28
CA THR A 2 -11.54 32.74 11.98
C THR A 2 -11.57 31.49 11.13
N PRO A 3 -12.13 31.56 9.90
CA PRO A 3 -12.13 30.40 9.01
C PRO A 3 -10.69 29.96 8.78
N LEU A 4 -10.42 28.66 8.89
CA LEU A 4 -9.16 28.08 8.46
C LEU A 4 -9.01 28.36 6.97
N VAL A 5 -8.12 29.24 6.61
CA VAL A 5 -7.83 29.56 5.22
C VAL A 5 -6.72 28.61 4.77
N HIS A 6 -7.06 27.65 3.91
CA HIS A 6 -6.05 26.87 3.23
C HIS A 6 -5.23 27.79 2.33
N ALA A 7 -3.93 27.91 2.58
CA ALA A 7 -3.04 28.70 1.74
C ALA A 7 -2.37 27.80 0.70
N THR A 8 -2.40 28.20 -0.57
CA THR A 8 -1.58 27.53 -1.57
C THR A 8 -0.11 27.83 -1.31
N THR A 9 0.69 26.77 -1.13
CA THR A 9 2.14 26.88 -0.89
C THR A 9 2.92 26.92 -2.21
N PRO A 10 4.14 27.48 -2.21
CA PRO A 10 5.07 27.26 -3.31
C PRO A 10 5.23 25.74 -3.56
N GLY A 11 5.28 25.32 -4.81
CA GLY A 11 5.32 23.90 -5.16
C GLY A 11 3.99 23.14 -5.04
N GLY A 12 2.93 23.71 -4.45
CA GLY A 12 1.63 23.03 -4.27
C GLY A 12 1.00 22.54 -5.57
N PHE A 13 1.26 23.17 -6.72
CA PHE A 13 0.78 22.71 -8.03
C PHE A 13 1.30 21.33 -8.44
N LEU A 14 2.42 20.88 -7.87
CA LEU A 14 2.93 19.51 -8.07
C LEU A 14 1.92 18.44 -7.62
N LEU A 15 1.07 18.74 -6.63
CA LEU A 15 0.01 17.84 -6.16
C LEU A 15 -1.06 17.61 -7.24
N VAL A 16 -1.39 18.66 -7.98
CA VAL A 16 -2.30 18.57 -9.14
C VAL A 16 -1.66 17.75 -10.25
N LEU A 17 -0.39 17.99 -10.57
CA LEU A 17 0.34 17.21 -11.58
C LEU A 17 0.41 15.74 -11.21
N ALA A 18 0.65 15.39 -9.94
CA ALA A 18 0.72 14.00 -9.50
C ALA A 18 -0.59 13.24 -9.77
N THR A 19 -1.75 13.90 -9.64
CA THR A 19 -3.07 13.29 -9.86
C THR A 19 -3.48 13.30 -11.33
N ILE A 20 -3.28 14.43 -12.04
CA ILE A 20 -3.80 14.63 -13.40
C ILE A 20 -2.93 13.96 -14.46
N LEU A 21 -1.62 13.88 -14.27
CA LEU A 21 -0.71 13.32 -15.27
C LEU A 21 -1.08 11.89 -15.71
N PRO A 22 -1.38 10.93 -14.81
CA PRO A 22 -1.82 9.61 -15.24
C PRO A 22 -3.21 9.62 -15.90
N VAL A 23 -4.12 10.54 -15.52
CA VAL A 23 -5.43 10.71 -16.19
C VAL A 23 -5.25 11.16 -17.64
N CYS A 24 -4.42 12.18 -17.85
CA CYS A 24 -4.08 12.66 -19.20
C CYS A 24 -3.49 11.54 -20.06
N ALA A 25 -2.67 10.68 -19.47
CA ALA A 25 -2.13 9.52 -20.18
C ALA A 25 -3.21 8.50 -20.54
N VAL A 26 -4.20 8.23 -19.66
CA VAL A 26 -5.36 7.39 -20.00
C VAL A 26 -6.12 7.97 -21.18
N LEU A 27 -6.43 9.27 -21.16
CA LEU A 27 -7.13 9.94 -22.26
C LEU A 27 -6.32 9.92 -23.56
N ALA A 28 -5.00 10.10 -23.46
CA ALA A 28 -4.12 10.00 -24.63
C ALA A 28 -4.09 8.57 -25.22
N ILE A 29 -4.08 7.52 -24.38
CA ILE A 29 -4.16 6.12 -24.86
C ILE A 29 -5.49 5.89 -25.60
N LEU A 30 -6.59 6.38 -25.07
CA LEU A 30 -7.91 6.25 -25.70
C LEU A 30 -7.98 7.00 -27.02
N ALA A 31 -7.35 8.18 -27.13
CA ALA A 31 -7.33 8.98 -28.34
C ALA A 31 -6.39 8.43 -29.44
N PHE A 32 -5.17 7.99 -29.03
CA PHE A 32 -4.15 7.54 -30.01
C PHE A 32 -4.15 6.02 -30.26
N GLY A 33 -4.97 5.28 -29.52
CA GLY A 33 -5.22 3.86 -29.72
C GLY A 33 -4.17 2.91 -29.12
N PRO A 34 -4.42 1.59 -29.22
CA PRO A 34 -3.67 0.54 -28.50
C PRO A 34 -2.16 0.51 -28.80
N ARG A 35 -1.76 0.87 -30.03
CA ARG A 35 -0.34 0.83 -30.46
C ARG A 35 0.54 1.84 -29.70
N SER A 36 -0.05 2.91 -29.18
CA SER A 36 0.64 3.95 -28.41
C SER A 36 0.65 3.68 -26.90
N ALA A 37 -0.20 2.77 -26.42
CA ALA A 37 -0.48 2.57 -25.00
C ALA A 37 0.79 2.35 -24.16
N ALA A 38 1.65 1.42 -24.54
CA ALA A 38 2.89 1.15 -23.82
C ALA A 38 3.84 2.35 -23.82
N ARG A 39 3.99 3.05 -24.95
CA ARG A 39 4.88 4.21 -25.05
C ARG A 39 4.41 5.38 -24.20
N ILE A 40 3.10 5.68 -24.21
CA ILE A 40 2.49 6.71 -23.38
C ILE A 40 2.65 6.34 -21.90
N ALA A 41 2.37 5.09 -21.52
CA ALA A 41 2.53 4.64 -20.14
C ALA A 41 3.98 4.78 -19.65
N LEU A 42 4.98 4.33 -20.44
CA LEU A 42 6.39 4.43 -20.06
C LEU A 42 6.86 5.89 -19.91
N ALA A 43 6.43 6.79 -20.79
CA ALA A 43 6.71 8.22 -20.67
C ALA A 43 6.07 8.81 -19.41
N THR A 44 4.83 8.40 -19.11
CA THR A 44 4.11 8.83 -17.90
C THR A 44 4.77 8.31 -16.64
N PHE A 45 5.34 7.09 -16.65
CA PHE A 45 6.07 6.54 -15.50
C PHE A 45 7.29 7.39 -15.16
N ALA A 46 8.08 7.79 -16.17
CA ALA A 46 9.24 8.65 -15.96
C ALA A 46 8.84 10.04 -15.42
N ALA A 47 7.85 10.66 -16.05
CA ALA A 47 7.35 11.97 -15.65
C ALA A 47 6.71 11.96 -14.25
N GLY A 48 5.87 10.95 -13.93
CA GLY A 48 5.21 10.85 -12.64
C GLY A 48 6.17 10.51 -11.50
N LEU A 49 7.23 9.70 -11.76
CA LEU A 49 8.29 9.48 -10.79
C LEU A 49 9.07 10.79 -10.51
N ALA A 50 9.36 11.57 -11.55
CA ALA A 50 10.01 12.87 -11.39
C ALA A 50 9.14 13.84 -10.56
N VAL A 51 7.81 13.87 -10.78
CA VAL A 51 6.87 14.67 -9.97
C VAL A 51 6.85 14.19 -8.51
N ALA A 52 6.80 12.87 -8.25
CA ALA A 52 6.82 12.34 -6.90
C ALA A 52 8.12 12.69 -6.15
N ILE A 53 9.27 12.61 -6.82
CA ILE A 53 10.57 13.04 -6.27
C ILE A 53 10.58 14.56 -6.03
N ALA A 54 10.04 15.37 -6.94
CA ALA A 54 9.95 16.81 -6.77
C ALA A 54 9.09 17.19 -5.55
N ILE A 55 7.95 16.51 -5.32
CA ILE A 55 7.13 16.71 -4.11
C ILE A 55 7.95 16.36 -2.86
N ALA A 56 8.65 15.22 -2.84
CA ALA A 56 9.45 14.83 -1.69
C ALA A 56 10.61 15.80 -1.41
N THR A 57 11.28 16.30 -2.46
CA THR A 57 12.36 17.29 -2.30
C THR A 57 11.83 18.63 -1.80
N GLU A 58 10.66 19.07 -2.26
CA GLU A 58 10.04 20.30 -1.79
C GLU A 58 9.60 20.19 -0.31
N LEU A 59 9.05 19.03 0.09
CA LEU A 59 8.74 18.74 1.49
C LEU A 59 9.99 18.79 2.38
N ILE A 60 11.09 18.20 1.93
CA ILE A 60 12.36 18.20 2.68
C ILE A 60 12.96 19.61 2.78
N SER A 61 12.95 20.36 1.67
CA SER A 61 13.56 21.70 1.61
C SER A 61 12.78 22.74 2.41
N SER A 62 11.45 22.70 2.36
CA SER A 62 10.58 23.61 3.09
C SER A 62 10.39 23.25 4.55
N GLY A 63 10.52 21.97 4.91
CA GLY A 63 10.17 21.42 6.23
C GLY A 63 8.69 21.55 6.59
N LYS A 64 7.82 21.89 5.62
CA LYS A 64 6.38 22.14 5.79
C LYS A 64 5.55 21.30 4.84
N ALA A 65 4.28 21.04 5.21
CA ALA A 65 3.33 20.41 4.31
C ALA A 65 3.06 21.29 3.10
N LEU A 66 2.94 20.66 1.92
CA LEU A 66 2.50 21.33 0.69
C LEU A 66 0.98 21.38 0.66
N SER A 67 0.41 22.47 0.19
CA SER A 67 -1.03 22.64 0.02
C SER A 67 -1.34 23.36 -1.29
N TYR A 68 -2.46 22.97 -1.90
CA TYR A 68 -2.98 23.60 -3.11
C TYR A 68 -4.50 23.68 -3.06
N VAL A 69 -5.05 24.88 -3.18
CA VAL A 69 -6.50 25.11 -3.23
C VAL A 69 -6.93 25.15 -4.69
N VAL A 70 -7.72 24.17 -5.09
CA VAL A 70 -8.17 24.03 -6.49
C VAL A 70 -9.07 25.20 -6.87
N GLY A 71 -8.67 25.91 -7.94
CA GLY A 71 -9.42 27.09 -8.44
C GLY A 71 -9.49 28.27 -7.46
N ALA A 72 -8.66 28.28 -6.40
CA ALA A 72 -8.68 29.27 -5.31
C ALA A 72 -10.00 29.31 -4.50
N TRP A 73 -10.84 28.28 -4.62
CA TRP A 73 -12.08 28.15 -3.86
C TRP A 73 -11.79 27.45 -2.52
N GLN A 74 -12.05 28.17 -1.43
CA GLN A 74 -11.81 27.66 -0.09
C GLN A 74 -12.83 26.59 0.35
N PRO A 75 -12.44 25.58 1.10
CA PRO A 75 -13.38 24.71 1.80
C PRO A 75 -14.37 25.52 2.66
N PRO A 76 -15.64 25.09 2.81
CA PRO A 76 -16.18 23.78 2.41
C PRO A 76 -16.66 23.70 0.96
N LEU A 77 -16.68 24.79 0.20
CA LEU A 77 -17.17 24.82 -1.19
C LEU A 77 -16.10 24.36 -2.20
N GLY A 78 -14.85 24.62 -1.93
CA GLY A 78 -13.71 24.23 -2.75
C GLY A 78 -12.98 23.02 -2.20
N ILE A 79 -12.04 22.50 -2.98
CA ILE A 79 -11.24 21.34 -2.68
C ILE A 79 -9.81 21.79 -2.40
N ALA A 80 -9.25 21.37 -1.28
CA ALA A 80 -7.84 21.48 -0.99
C ALA A 80 -7.13 20.14 -1.22
N LEU A 81 -5.92 20.21 -1.78
CA LEU A 81 -4.97 19.09 -1.82
C LEU A 81 -3.85 19.39 -0.82
N ARG A 82 -3.41 18.37 -0.09
CA ARG A 82 -2.34 18.51 0.88
C ARG A 82 -1.41 17.29 0.83
N ALA A 83 -0.12 17.53 0.93
CA ALA A 83 0.86 16.48 1.16
C ALA A 83 1.74 16.83 2.36
N ASP A 84 1.85 15.91 3.27
CA ASP A 84 2.81 15.89 4.37
C ASP A 84 3.88 14.83 4.14
N GLY A 85 4.73 14.58 5.13
CA GLY A 85 5.80 13.59 5.03
C GLY A 85 5.30 12.18 4.72
N LEU A 86 4.17 11.75 5.29
CA LEU A 86 3.60 10.43 4.98
C LEU A 86 3.05 10.40 3.55
N SER A 87 2.32 11.44 3.12
CA SER A 87 1.84 11.56 1.74
C SER A 87 2.99 11.51 0.73
N GLY A 88 4.08 12.27 0.99
CA GLY A 88 5.28 12.26 0.16
C GLY A 88 5.91 10.87 0.05
N ALA A 89 6.05 10.15 1.18
CA ALA A 89 6.56 8.78 1.19
C ALA A 89 5.68 7.82 0.38
N MET A 90 4.35 7.96 0.51
CA MET A 90 3.39 7.13 -0.24
C MET A 90 3.40 7.42 -1.74
N LEU A 91 3.53 8.67 -2.16
CA LEU A 91 3.65 9.06 -3.56
C LEU A 91 4.91 8.48 -4.21
N VAL A 92 6.07 8.63 -3.56
CA VAL A 92 7.35 8.08 -4.06
C VAL A 92 7.31 6.55 -4.13
N MET A 93 6.85 5.89 -3.06
CA MET A 93 6.71 4.44 -3.00
C MET A 93 5.79 3.93 -4.12
N THR A 94 4.65 4.58 -4.31
CA THR A 94 3.69 4.21 -5.36
C THR A 94 4.29 4.37 -6.75
N ALA A 95 4.98 5.48 -7.02
CA ALA A 95 5.66 5.69 -8.30
C ALA A 95 6.71 4.61 -8.57
N LEU A 96 7.55 4.27 -7.58
CA LEU A 96 8.56 3.21 -7.71
C LEU A 96 7.95 1.84 -8.04
N VAL A 97 6.87 1.47 -7.33
CA VAL A 97 6.19 0.19 -7.58
C VAL A 97 5.51 0.18 -8.95
N VAL A 98 4.81 1.26 -9.33
CA VAL A 98 4.14 1.37 -10.65
C VAL A 98 5.15 1.30 -11.79
N VAL A 99 6.28 2.01 -11.69
CA VAL A 99 7.37 1.95 -12.68
C VAL A 99 7.90 0.53 -12.81
N ALA A 100 8.24 -0.13 -11.71
CA ALA A 100 8.80 -1.49 -11.75
C ALA A 100 7.81 -2.52 -12.30
N VAL A 101 6.54 -2.45 -11.89
CA VAL A 101 5.46 -3.31 -12.38
C VAL A 101 5.17 -3.03 -13.86
N GLY A 102 5.17 -1.77 -14.26
CA GLY A 102 4.98 -1.37 -15.65
C GLY A 102 6.10 -1.86 -16.56
N LEU A 103 7.36 -1.73 -16.15
CA LEU A 103 8.51 -2.26 -16.89
C LEU A 103 8.44 -3.80 -17.01
N PHE A 104 8.09 -4.49 -15.92
CA PHE A 104 7.86 -5.92 -15.93
C PHE A 104 6.78 -6.31 -16.95
N ALA A 105 5.62 -5.66 -16.89
CA ALA A 105 4.50 -5.92 -17.79
C ALA A 105 4.86 -5.61 -19.25
N HIS A 106 5.62 -4.55 -19.51
CA HIS A 106 6.09 -4.21 -20.86
C HIS A 106 6.93 -5.34 -21.48
N ILE A 107 7.88 -5.89 -20.70
CA ILE A 107 8.72 -7.01 -21.16
C ILE A 107 7.86 -8.27 -21.36
N GLN A 108 6.96 -8.58 -20.39
CA GLN A 108 6.09 -9.75 -20.46
C GLN A 108 5.13 -9.68 -21.67
N HIS A 109 4.52 -8.52 -21.93
CA HIS A 109 3.64 -8.32 -23.09
C HIS A 109 4.38 -8.42 -24.42
N GLY A 110 5.64 -7.95 -24.48
CA GLY A 110 6.48 -8.10 -25.66
C GLY A 110 6.73 -9.57 -26.04
N LEU A 111 6.85 -10.46 -25.04
CA LEU A 111 7.00 -11.90 -25.25
C LEU A 111 5.71 -12.62 -25.70
N GLN A 112 4.57 -11.99 -25.49
CA GLN A 112 3.24 -12.51 -25.78
C GLN A 112 2.60 -11.83 -27.00
N ALA A 113 3.32 -10.98 -27.73
CA ALA A 113 2.78 -10.17 -28.82
C ALA A 113 2.14 -11.00 -29.95
N ASP A 114 2.63 -12.22 -30.16
CA ASP A 114 2.12 -13.14 -31.21
C ASP A 114 0.79 -13.82 -30.80
N ALA A 115 0.35 -13.67 -29.54
CA ALA A 115 -0.83 -14.38 -29.01
C ALA A 115 -2.16 -13.59 -29.09
N GLY A 116 -2.24 -12.51 -29.90
CA GLY A 116 -3.49 -11.76 -30.13
C GLY A 116 -3.97 -10.88 -28.96
N GLY A 117 -3.10 -10.55 -28.01
CA GLY A 117 -3.44 -9.90 -26.74
C GLY A 117 -3.70 -8.39 -26.74
N GLY A 118 -3.89 -7.72 -27.86
CA GLY A 118 -3.95 -6.25 -27.96
C GLY A 118 -4.98 -5.57 -27.01
N ARG A 119 -6.17 -6.15 -26.85
CA ARG A 119 -7.23 -5.58 -26.00
C ARG A 119 -6.90 -5.71 -24.51
N ALA A 120 -6.47 -6.88 -24.06
CA ALA A 120 -6.11 -7.12 -22.66
C ALA A 120 -4.89 -6.27 -22.23
N GLN A 121 -3.91 -6.12 -23.11
CA GLN A 121 -2.73 -5.29 -22.89
C GLN A 121 -3.11 -3.80 -22.76
N THR A 122 -3.98 -3.30 -23.66
CA THR A 122 -4.46 -1.90 -23.57
C THR A 122 -5.24 -1.68 -22.27
N THR A 123 -6.14 -2.60 -21.92
CA THR A 123 -6.88 -2.55 -20.66
C THR A 123 -5.93 -2.51 -19.46
N PHE A 124 -4.87 -3.33 -19.48
CA PHE A 124 -3.87 -3.31 -18.40
C PHE A 124 -3.24 -1.92 -18.23
N TRP A 125 -2.78 -1.28 -19.32
CA TRP A 125 -2.14 0.03 -19.26
C TRP A 125 -3.10 1.13 -18.76
N VAL A 126 -4.33 1.15 -19.30
CA VAL A 126 -5.36 2.10 -18.90
C VAL A 126 -5.70 1.93 -17.40
N MET A 127 -5.92 0.69 -16.97
CA MET A 127 -6.27 0.42 -15.56
C MET A 127 -5.10 0.69 -14.61
N LEU A 128 -3.86 0.40 -14.99
CA LEU A 128 -2.68 0.70 -14.17
C LEU A 128 -2.50 2.21 -13.97
N LEU A 129 -2.67 3.00 -15.02
CA LEU A 129 -2.58 4.48 -14.95
C LEU A 129 -3.75 5.08 -14.16
N ALA A 130 -4.97 4.59 -14.36
CA ALA A 130 -6.14 5.00 -13.61
C ALA A 130 -5.98 4.68 -12.11
N LEU A 131 -5.48 3.49 -11.78
CA LEU A 131 -5.15 3.07 -10.43
C LEU A 131 -4.10 4.00 -9.80
N TRP A 132 -3.08 4.37 -10.54
CA TRP A 132 -2.04 5.28 -10.05
C TRP A 132 -2.58 6.67 -9.74
N SER A 133 -3.41 7.23 -10.63
CA SER A 133 -4.09 8.51 -10.39
C SER A 133 -4.97 8.46 -9.14
N ALA A 134 -5.79 7.40 -9.00
CA ALA A 134 -6.67 7.23 -7.85
C ALA A 134 -5.89 7.13 -6.53
N LEU A 135 -4.77 6.40 -6.51
CA LEU A 135 -3.87 6.33 -5.36
C LEU A 135 -3.30 7.70 -4.98
N ASN A 136 -2.79 8.44 -5.99
CA ASN A 136 -2.26 9.78 -5.76
C ASN A 136 -3.36 10.71 -5.21
N ALA A 137 -4.58 10.64 -5.74
CA ALA A 137 -5.71 11.41 -5.23
C ALA A 137 -6.05 11.05 -3.76
N VAL A 138 -5.95 9.78 -3.36
CA VAL A 138 -6.12 9.38 -1.96
C VAL A 138 -5.02 9.96 -1.07
N PHE A 139 -3.77 9.97 -1.53
CA PHE A 139 -2.64 10.39 -0.69
C PHE A 139 -2.50 11.92 -0.54
N VAL A 140 -3.16 12.70 -1.40
CA VAL A 140 -3.14 14.17 -1.33
C VAL A 140 -4.51 14.79 -1.04
N GLY A 141 -5.58 14.00 -0.98
CA GLY A 141 -6.94 14.50 -0.74
C GLY A 141 -7.16 14.93 0.72
N GLU A 142 -7.83 16.06 0.91
CA GLU A 142 -8.21 16.60 2.23
C GLU A 142 -9.73 16.61 2.47
N ASP A 143 -10.53 16.21 1.49
CA ASP A 143 -11.99 16.19 1.56
C ASP A 143 -12.52 14.74 1.53
N LEU A 144 -13.38 14.39 2.50
CA LEU A 144 -13.89 13.02 2.69
C LEU A 144 -14.70 12.51 1.49
N PHE A 145 -15.44 13.38 0.79
CA PHE A 145 -16.19 12.97 -0.39
C PHE A 145 -15.28 12.72 -1.59
N ASN A 146 -14.29 13.58 -1.80
CA ASN A 146 -13.29 13.36 -2.84
C ASN A 146 -12.47 12.09 -2.59
N LEU A 147 -12.15 11.81 -1.33
CA LEU A 147 -11.51 10.57 -0.91
C LEU A 147 -12.38 9.34 -1.18
N TYR A 148 -13.71 9.45 -0.98
CA TYR A 148 -14.66 8.42 -1.39
C TYR A 148 -14.58 8.17 -2.90
N VAL A 149 -14.66 9.23 -3.71
CA VAL A 149 -14.58 9.11 -5.18
C VAL A 149 -13.24 8.48 -5.61
N ALA A 150 -12.14 8.89 -5.01
CA ALA A 150 -10.81 8.33 -5.29
C ALA A 150 -10.73 6.82 -4.94
N LEU A 151 -11.33 6.39 -3.81
CA LEU A 151 -11.42 4.97 -3.43
C LEU A 151 -12.30 4.16 -4.38
N GLU A 152 -13.37 4.76 -4.95
CA GLU A 152 -14.19 4.09 -5.96
C GLU A 152 -13.45 3.94 -7.29
N LEU A 153 -12.81 5.00 -7.75
CA LEU A 153 -11.94 4.95 -8.94
C LEU A 153 -10.83 3.91 -8.79
N LEU A 154 -10.23 3.81 -7.59
CA LEU A 154 -9.25 2.78 -7.27
C LEU A 154 -9.84 1.38 -7.41
N THR A 155 -11.05 1.16 -6.90
CA THR A 155 -11.76 -0.13 -7.01
C THR A 155 -12.06 -0.48 -8.46
N PHE A 156 -12.64 0.47 -9.23
CA PHE A 156 -12.96 0.27 -10.64
C PHE A 156 -11.74 0.05 -11.52
N ALA A 157 -10.58 0.60 -11.15
CA ALA A 157 -9.33 0.32 -11.84
C ALA A 157 -8.71 -1.03 -11.44
N ALA A 158 -8.84 -1.43 -10.17
CA ALA A 158 -8.22 -2.64 -9.65
C ALA A 158 -8.99 -3.93 -10.01
N VAL A 159 -10.33 -3.91 -10.01
CA VAL A 159 -11.16 -5.09 -10.29
C VAL A 159 -10.91 -5.68 -11.69
N PRO A 160 -10.87 -4.90 -12.79
CA PRO A 160 -10.56 -5.44 -14.11
C PRO A 160 -9.15 -6.05 -14.21
N LEU A 161 -8.18 -5.54 -13.44
CA LEU A 161 -6.83 -6.11 -13.41
C LEU A 161 -6.81 -7.54 -12.84
N VAL A 162 -7.74 -7.89 -11.94
CA VAL A 162 -7.83 -9.24 -11.37
C VAL A 162 -8.30 -10.26 -12.42
N CYS A 163 -9.21 -9.88 -13.31
CA CYS A 163 -9.85 -10.78 -14.27
C CYS A 163 -9.46 -10.52 -15.74
N LEU A 164 -8.26 -9.98 -15.97
CA LEU A 164 -7.75 -9.71 -17.34
C LEU A 164 -7.72 -10.93 -18.25
N ASP A 165 -7.58 -12.13 -17.70
CA ASP A 165 -7.55 -13.39 -18.44
C ASP A 165 -8.94 -13.91 -18.81
N GLY A 166 -10.02 -13.31 -18.29
CA GLY A 166 -11.42 -13.66 -18.59
C GLY A 166 -11.88 -15.04 -18.10
N ARG A 167 -11.07 -15.76 -17.30
CA ARG A 167 -11.48 -17.08 -16.78
C ARG A 167 -12.59 -16.95 -15.75
N ALA A 168 -13.52 -17.90 -15.72
CA ALA A 168 -14.65 -17.89 -14.79
C ALA A 168 -14.23 -17.76 -13.31
N GLU A 169 -13.14 -18.42 -12.94
CA GLU A 169 -12.59 -18.35 -11.56
C GLU A 169 -12.10 -16.96 -11.19
N THR A 170 -11.38 -16.28 -12.11
CA THR A 170 -10.86 -14.93 -11.88
C THR A 170 -11.97 -13.89 -11.94
N VAL A 171 -12.98 -14.06 -12.79
CA VAL A 171 -14.18 -13.22 -12.81
C VAL A 171 -14.97 -13.36 -11.49
N SER A 172 -15.15 -14.58 -10.98
CA SER A 172 -15.81 -14.82 -9.68
C SER A 172 -15.01 -14.17 -8.52
N ALA A 173 -13.69 -14.26 -8.54
CA ALA A 173 -12.84 -13.60 -7.55
C ALA A 173 -12.91 -12.06 -7.65
N ALA A 174 -12.94 -11.51 -8.85
CA ALA A 174 -13.10 -10.08 -9.10
C ALA A 174 -14.47 -9.55 -8.62
N LEU A 175 -15.54 -10.31 -8.87
CA LEU A 175 -16.89 -9.99 -8.35
C LEU A 175 -16.93 -10.01 -6.82
N ARG A 176 -16.29 -10.99 -6.19
CA ARG A 176 -16.19 -11.04 -4.72
C ARG A 176 -15.44 -9.81 -4.20
N TYR A 177 -14.33 -9.44 -4.82
CA TYR A 177 -13.61 -8.21 -4.48
C TYR A 177 -14.51 -6.99 -4.62
N LEU A 178 -15.22 -6.84 -5.74
CA LEU A 178 -16.13 -5.72 -5.99
C LEU A 178 -17.21 -5.62 -4.91
N LEU A 179 -17.84 -6.73 -4.53
CA LEU A 179 -18.91 -6.75 -3.51
C LEU A 179 -18.39 -6.29 -2.15
N PHE A 180 -17.23 -6.80 -1.69
CA PHE A 180 -16.61 -6.34 -0.43
C PHE A 180 -16.24 -4.86 -0.48
N ALA A 181 -15.70 -4.39 -1.62
CA ALA A 181 -15.35 -3.01 -1.80
C ALA A 181 -16.57 -2.08 -1.80
N LEU A 182 -17.67 -2.47 -2.47
CA LEU A 182 -18.91 -1.68 -2.51
C LEU A 182 -19.58 -1.57 -1.13
N ILE A 183 -19.66 -2.68 -0.38
CA ILE A 183 -20.17 -2.64 1.00
C ILE A 183 -19.33 -1.68 1.84
N GLY A 184 -17.99 -1.76 1.71
CA GLY A 184 -17.08 -0.84 2.40
C GLY A 184 -17.32 0.62 2.01
N SER A 185 -17.56 0.89 0.74
CA SER A 185 -17.86 2.23 0.21
C SER A 185 -19.18 2.78 0.72
N LEU A 186 -20.22 1.95 0.80
CA LEU A 186 -21.52 2.38 1.33
C LEU A 186 -21.44 2.79 2.80
N LEU A 187 -20.70 2.01 3.61
CA LEU A 187 -20.46 2.36 5.02
C LEU A 187 -19.66 3.65 5.16
N TYR A 188 -18.62 3.82 4.32
CA TYR A 188 -17.83 5.05 4.29
C TYR A 188 -18.71 6.25 3.92
N LEU A 189 -19.50 6.14 2.83
CA LEU A 189 -20.35 7.23 2.35
C LEU A 189 -21.43 7.59 3.37
N LEU A 190 -22.01 6.60 4.06
CA LEU A 190 -22.98 6.84 5.14
C LEU A 190 -22.34 7.65 6.26
N GLY A 191 -21.13 7.29 6.70
CA GLY A 191 -20.37 8.06 7.71
C GLY A 191 -20.09 9.48 7.24
N ALA A 192 -19.63 9.67 5.99
CA ALA A 192 -19.39 10.99 5.41
C ALA A 192 -20.68 11.83 5.34
N GLY A 193 -21.81 11.22 4.99
CA GLY A 193 -23.12 11.88 4.97
C GLY A 193 -23.56 12.35 6.36
N LEU A 194 -23.33 11.53 7.40
CA LEU A 194 -23.61 11.93 8.79
C LEU A 194 -22.73 13.11 9.24
N ILE A 195 -21.44 13.09 8.89
CA ILE A 195 -20.51 14.19 9.19
C ILE A 195 -20.98 15.46 8.48
N TYR A 196 -21.30 15.39 7.18
CA TYR A 196 -21.78 16.55 6.45
C TYR A 196 -23.09 17.14 7.02
N GLY A 197 -24.02 16.29 7.39
CA GLY A 197 -25.27 16.70 8.02
C GLY A 197 -25.07 17.42 9.36
N GLN A 198 -24.05 17.03 10.13
CA GLN A 198 -23.77 17.60 11.45
C GLN A 198 -22.91 18.87 11.39
N TYR A 199 -21.89 18.88 10.52
CA TYR A 199 -20.86 19.94 10.52
C TYR A 199 -20.89 20.84 9.29
N GLY A 200 -21.62 20.49 8.22
CA GLY A 200 -21.65 21.24 6.96
C GLY A 200 -20.33 21.27 6.20
N THR A 201 -19.36 20.46 6.61
CA THR A 201 -18.03 20.34 5.98
C THR A 201 -17.54 18.90 5.97
N LEU A 202 -16.73 18.55 4.97
CA LEU A 202 -16.05 17.27 4.84
C LEU A 202 -14.51 17.43 4.81
N ASP A 203 -14.03 18.64 5.05
CA ASP A 203 -12.60 18.96 5.12
C ASP A 203 -11.97 18.40 6.40
N LEU A 204 -10.90 17.60 6.25
CA LEU A 204 -10.26 16.90 7.36
C LEU A 204 -9.67 17.83 8.41
N LEU A 205 -9.05 18.96 7.98
CA LEU A 205 -8.47 19.92 8.92
C LEU A 205 -9.55 20.67 9.71
N ALA A 206 -10.65 21.02 9.07
CA ALA A 206 -11.79 21.64 9.73
C ALA A 206 -12.43 20.69 10.74
N LEU A 207 -12.63 19.42 10.37
CA LEU A 207 -13.19 18.40 11.25
C LEU A 207 -12.31 18.12 12.48
N ALA A 208 -11.00 18.09 12.32
CA ALA A 208 -10.04 17.93 13.41
C ALA A 208 -10.16 19.01 14.49
N GLN A 209 -10.67 20.18 14.14
CA GLN A 209 -10.89 21.28 15.09
C GLN A 209 -12.30 21.31 15.66
N LEU A 210 -13.32 21.04 14.84
CA LEU A 210 -14.73 21.12 15.20
C LEU A 210 -15.18 19.95 16.07
N GLY A 211 -14.69 18.75 15.81
CA GLY A 211 -15.23 17.50 16.34
C GLY A 211 -14.60 16.96 17.62
N ARG A 212 -13.70 17.69 18.27
CA ARG A 212 -12.84 17.18 19.38
C ARG A 212 -13.56 16.53 20.57
N GLN A 213 -14.84 16.81 20.81
CA GLN A 213 -15.61 16.27 21.94
C GLN A 213 -16.98 15.72 21.55
N ASP A 214 -17.26 15.56 20.27
CA ASP A 214 -18.58 15.16 19.80
C ASP A 214 -18.69 13.62 19.59
N PRO A 215 -19.54 12.92 20.37
CA PRO A 215 -19.79 11.49 20.18
C PRO A 215 -20.38 11.14 18.81
N ALA A 216 -21.13 12.04 18.16
CA ALA A 216 -21.72 11.81 16.85
C ALA A 216 -20.61 11.63 15.79
N LEU A 217 -19.54 12.42 15.88
CA LEU A 217 -18.37 12.24 15.02
C LEU A 217 -17.75 10.84 15.20
N ALA A 218 -17.65 10.36 16.44
CA ALA A 218 -17.09 9.03 16.71
C ALA A 218 -17.90 7.91 16.04
N VAL A 219 -19.24 7.98 16.04
CA VAL A 219 -20.11 7.01 15.37
C VAL A 219 -19.93 7.05 13.84
N ALA A 220 -19.90 8.25 13.27
CA ALA A 220 -19.68 8.42 11.84
C ALA A 220 -18.32 7.88 11.39
N LEU A 221 -17.26 8.21 12.13
CA LEU A 221 -15.91 7.69 11.89
C LEU A 221 -15.84 6.17 12.06
N ALA A 222 -16.55 5.57 13.02
CA ALA A 222 -16.60 4.13 13.20
C ALA A 222 -17.18 3.42 11.95
N LEU A 223 -18.27 3.94 11.37
CA LEU A 223 -18.85 3.43 10.12
C LEU A 223 -17.83 3.50 8.97
N MET A 224 -17.16 4.67 8.82
CA MET A 224 -16.14 4.85 7.79
C MET A 224 -14.97 3.88 7.97
N ILE A 225 -14.48 3.72 9.21
CA ILE A 225 -13.37 2.82 9.53
C ILE A 225 -13.75 1.37 9.22
N VAL A 226 -14.94 0.89 9.61
CA VAL A 226 -15.39 -0.47 9.26
C VAL A 226 -15.44 -0.67 7.75
N GLY A 227 -15.94 0.30 6.99
CA GLY A 227 -15.92 0.28 5.53
C GLY A 227 -14.50 0.20 4.95
N LEU A 228 -13.58 0.98 5.49
CA LEU A 228 -12.17 0.97 5.09
C LEU A 228 -11.45 -0.33 5.48
N LEU A 229 -11.79 -0.96 6.61
CA LEU A 229 -11.25 -2.27 7.00
C LEU A 229 -11.61 -3.36 6.00
N ALA A 230 -12.83 -3.34 5.42
CA ALA A 230 -13.23 -4.25 4.37
C ALA A 230 -12.37 -4.05 3.10
N LYS A 231 -12.13 -2.79 2.69
CA LYS A 231 -11.25 -2.45 1.56
C LYS A 231 -9.78 -2.77 1.84
N ALA A 232 -9.30 -2.62 3.08
CA ALA A 232 -7.94 -2.95 3.51
C ALA A 232 -7.69 -4.46 3.65
N ALA A 233 -8.74 -5.28 3.53
CA ALA A 233 -8.69 -6.72 3.75
C ALA A 233 -8.13 -7.12 5.12
N LEU A 234 -8.43 -6.38 6.19
CA LEU A 234 -8.03 -6.77 7.54
C LEU A 234 -8.88 -7.98 8.00
N PHE A 235 -8.27 -8.90 8.76
CA PHE A 235 -9.03 -9.99 9.38
C PHE A 235 -10.12 -9.43 10.33
N PRO A 236 -11.37 -9.94 10.26
CA PRO A 236 -11.87 -11.07 9.47
C PRO A 236 -12.38 -10.73 8.06
N LEU A 237 -12.34 -9.47 7.63
CA LEU A 237 -12.90 -8.98 6.35
C LEU A 237 -11.99 -9.27 5.12
N HIS A 238 -10.98 -10.12 5.26
CA HIS A 238 -9.94 -10.41 4.25
C HIS A 238 -10.34 -11.44 3.17
N LEU A 239 -11.53 -12.03 3.24
CA LEU A 239 -11.91 -13.22 2.44
C LEU A 239 -11.90 -13.01 0.92
N TRP A 240 -11.90 -11.77 0.46
CA TRP A 240 -11.83 -11.44 -0.96
C TRP A 240 -10.39 -11.45 -1.50
N LEU A 241 -9.39 -11.13 -0.66
CA LEU A 241 -8.02 -10.86 -1.10
C LEU A 241 -7.28 -12.13 -1.61
N PRO A 242 -7.23 -13.27 -0.89
CA PRO A 242 -6.50 -14.43 -1.40
C PRO A 242 -7.05 -14.98 -2.72
N PRO A 243 -8.38 -15.10 -2.95
CA PRO A 243 -8.90 -15.49 -4.26
C PRO A 243 -8.57 -14.50 -5.37
N ALA A 244 -8.59 -13.18 -5.09
CA ALA A 244 -8.22 -12.16 -6.06
C ALA A 244 -6.77 -12.31 -6.56
N HIS A 245 -5.85 -12.79 -5.71
CA HIS A 245 -4.47 -13.01 -6.09
C HIS A 245 -4.22 -14.37 -6.76
N ALA A 246 -5.05 -15.38 -6.47
CA ALA A 246 -4.81 -16.76 -6.90
C ALA A 246 -4.70 -16.91 -8.42
N GLY A 247 -5.55 -16.19 -9.15
CA GLY A 247 -5.63 -16.26 -10.62
C GLY A 247 -5.13 -15.03 -11.35
N ALA A 248 -5.03 -13.88 -10.68
CA ALA A 248 -4.64 -12.62 -11.31
C ALA A 248 -3.22 -12.70 -11.94
N PRO A 249 -2.97 -11.98 -13.06
CA PRO A 249 -1.62 -11.79 -13.57
C PRO A 249 -0.65 -11.27 -12.51
N ALA A 250 0.63 -11.62 -12.59
CA ALA A 250 1.62 -11.22 -11.60
C ALA A 250 1.73 -9.70 -11.42
N PRO A 251 1.76 -8.86 -12.47
CA PRO A 251 1.73 -7.42 -12.35
C PRO A 251 0.50 -6.90 -11.59
N ALA A 252 -0.69 -7.46 -11.86
CA ALA A 252 -1.91 -7.11 -11.15
C ALA A 252 -1.83 -7.48 -9.66
N SER A 253 -1.40 -8.69 -9.34
CA SER A 253 -1.19 -9.12 -7.95
C SER A 253 -0.16 -8.25 -7.23
N ALA A 254 0.90 -7.83 -7.91
CA ALA A 254 1.91 -6.95 -7.33
C ALA A 254 1.30 -5.60 -6.91
N VAL A 255 0.55 -4.91 -7.78
CA VAL A 255 -0.07 -3.62 -7.43
C VAL A 255 -1.19 -3.74 -6.41
N LEU A 256 -2.01 -4.81 -6.48
CA LEU A 256 -3.08 -5.04 -5.49
C LEU A 256 -2.50 -5.18 -4.08
N SER A 257 -1.50 -6.04 -3.91
CA SER A 257 -0.88 -6.29 -2.61
C SER A 257 -0.02 -5.12 -2.12
N ALA A 258 0.73 -4.51 -3.03
CA ALA A 258 1.66 -3.44 -2.68
C ALA A 258 0.98 -2.10 -2.43
N LEU A 259 -0.05 -1.75 -3.20
CA LEU A 259 -0.58 -0.39 -3.28
C LEU A 259 -2.05 -0.29 -2.88
N VAL A 260 -2.93 -1.07 -3.52
CA VAL A 260 -4.39 -0.88 -3.39
C VAL A 260 -4.86 -0.94 -1.94
N ILE A 261 -4.40 -1.93 -1.19
CA ILE A 261 -4.79 -2.10 0.22
C ILE A 261 -4.18 -1.06 1.17
N LYS A 262 -3.19 -0.27 0.72
CA LYS A 262 -2.59 0.80 1.53
C LYS A 262 -3.40 2.09 1.52
N ALA A 263 -4.16 2.35 0.47
CA ALA A 263 -5.04 3.52 0.40
C ALA A 263 -6.06 3.57 1.56
N PRO A 264 -6.86 2.52 1.82
CA PRO A 264 -7.75 2.53 2.98
C PRO A 264 -7.01 2.55 4.32
N VAL A 265 -5.83 1.91 4.44
CA VAL A 265 -5.01 1.99 5.68
C VAL A 265 -4.52 3.41 5.91
N PHE A 266 -4.05 4.11 4.88
CA PHE A 266 -3.65 5.52 4.95
C PHE A 266 -4.80 6.39 5.46
N LEU A 267 -6.03 6.18 4.95
CA LEU A 267 -7.19 6.93 5.41
C LEU A 267 -7.57 6.59 6.85
N ILE A 268 -7.50 5.33 7.27
CA ILE A 268 -7.74 4.96 8.67
C ILE A 268 -6.74 5.68 9.59
N LEU A 269 -5.45 5.77 9.18
CA LEU A 269 -4.45 6.53 9.94
C LEU A 269 -4.87 8.00 10.09
N ARG A 270 -5.33 8.64 8.99
CA ARG A 270 -5.82 10.03 9.02
C ARG A 270 -7.04 10.18 9.93
N LEU A 271 -8.06 9.34 9.76
CA LEU A 271 -9.29 9.44 10.52
C LEU A 271 -9.08 9.22 12.01
N VAL A 272 -8.28 8.24 12.41
CA VAL A 272 -8.07 7.89 13.83
C VAL A 272 -7.08 8.83 14.52
N LEU A 273 -5.96 9.18 13.85
CA LEU A 273 -4.90 9.92 14.51
C LEU A 273 -5.02 11.45 14.36
N ASP A 274 -5.66 11.92 13.28
CA ASP A 274 -5.74 13.36 12.99
C ASP A 274 -7.13 13.94 13.25
N VAL A 275 -8.23 13.15 13.09
CA VAL A 275 -9.63 13.66 13.16
C VAL A 275 -10.40 13.16 14.37
N ALA A 276 -10.23 11.92 14.78
CA ALA A 276 -11.06 11.32 15.83
C ALA A 276 -10.90 12.01 17.18
N PRO A 277 -12.01 12.17 17.96
CA PRO A 277 -11.93 12.60 19.35
C PRO A 277 -10.95 11.73 20.15
N PRO A 278 -10.14 12.26 21.06
CA PRO A 278 -9.07 11.51 21.75
C PRO A 278 -9.54 10.22 22.42
N GLN A 279 -10.70 10.26 23.07
CA GLN A 279 -11.28 9.09 23.73
C GLN A 279 -11.70 8.02 22.70
N ALA A 280 -12.33 8.43 21.59
CA ALA A 280 -12.73 7.54 20.51
C ALA A 280 -11.50 6.95 19.79
N ALA A 281 -10.45 7.76 19.58
CA ALA A 281 -9.18 7.31 19.01
C ALA A 281 -8.49 6.25 19.88
N ALA A 282 -8.51 6.42 21.21
CA ALA A 282 -7.95 5.44 22.13
C ALA A 282 -8.70 4.09 22.08
N ILE A 283 -10.04 4.13 22.12
CA ILE A 283 -10.87 2.91 22.03
C ILE A 283 -10.68 2.24 20.66
N ALA A 284 -10.81 3.00 19.57
CA ALA A 284 -10.61 2.49 18.22
C ALA A 284 -9.20 1.90 18.06
N GLY A 285 -8.18 2.57 18.59
CA GLY A 285 -6.80 2.10 18.56
C GLY A 285 -6.62 0.71 19.17
N GLN A 286 -7.20 0.47 20.35
CA GLN A 286 -7.15 -0.85 20.99
C GLN A 286 -7.89 -1.91 20.18
N MET A 287 -9.09 -1.62 19.68
CA MET A 287 -9.84 -2.56 18.84
C MET A 287 -9.09 -2.90 17.54
N LEU A 288 -8.53 -1.90 16.88
CA LEU A 288 -7.75 -2.06 15.66
C LEU A 288 -6.48 -2.89 15.92
N ALA A 289 -5.81 -2.70 17.06
CA ALA A 289 -4.64 -3.51 17.42
C ALA A 289 -4.99 -4.98 17.69
N VAL A 290 -6.12 -5.26 18.34
CA VAL A 290 -6.60 -6.65 18.54
C VAL A 290 -6.90 -7.31 17.19
N LEU A 291 -7.59 -6.64 16.26
CA LEU A 291 -7.83 -7.13 14.91
C LEU A 291 -6.51 -7.31 14.13
N GLY A 292 -5.57 -6.38 14.29
CA GLY A 292 -4.23 -6.47 13.71
C GLY A 292 -3.46 -7.67 14.23
N ALA A 293 -3.45 -7.91 15.54
CA ALA A 293 -2.82 -9.07 16.15
C ALA A 293 -3.44 -10.40 15.67
N ALA A 294 -4.77 -10.47 15.63
CA ALA A 294 -5.49 -11.61 15.09
C ALA A 294 -5.13 -11.85 13.61
N SER A 295 -5.02 -10.78 12.82
CA SER A 295 -4.58 -10.84 11.43
C SER A 295 -3.16 -11.40 11.31
N ILE A 296 -2.21 -10.91 12.12
CA ILE A 296 -0.82 -11.39 12.13
C ILE A 296 -0.76 -12.89 12.40
N LEU A 297 -1.40 -13.33 13.48
CA LEU A 297 -1.29 -14.71 13.93
C LEU A 297 -2.07 -15.67 13.01
N PHE A 298 -3.36 -15.41 12.79
CA PHE A 298 -4.23 -16.29 12.01
C PHE A 298 -3.76 -16.38 10.55
N CYS A 299 -3.53 -15.25 9.88
CA CYS A 299 -3.18 -15.26 8.46
C CYS A 299 -1.75 -15.75 8.22
N SER A 300 -0.82 -15.63 9.18
CA SER A 300 0.50 -16.29 9.07
C SER A 300 0.39 -17.81 9.13
N VAL A 301 -0.45 -18.36 10.01
CA VAL A 301 -0.73 -19.81 10.05
C VAL A 301 -1.41 -20.25 8.74
N MET A 302 -2.36 -19.45 8.22
CA MET A 302 -2.99 -19.76 6.93
C MET A 302 -1.98 -19.71 5.78
N ALA A 303 -1.02 -18.78 5.78
CA ALA A 303 0.06 -18.71 4.80
C ALA A 303 0.94 -19.99 4.83
N LEU A 304 1.29 -20.46 6.02
CA LEU A 304 2.04 -21.72 6.19
C LEU A 304 1.32 -22.94 5.62
N ARG A 305 0.00 -22.96 5.65
CA ARG A 305 -0.82 -24.09 5.16
C ARG A 305 -1.02 -24.09 3.64
N GLN A 306 -0.66 -23.00 2.94
CA GLN A 306 -0.92 -22.94 1.50
C GLN A 306 0.03 -23.84 0.69
N ALA A 307 -0.55 -24.54 -0.29
CA ALA A 307 0.20 -25.33 -1.24
C ALA A 307 0.72 -24.51 -2.44
N ARG A 308 0.06 -23.37 -2.75
CA ARG A 308 0.38 -22.52 -3.88
C ARG A 308 1.14 -21.27 -3.42
N LEU A 309 2.20 -20.91 -4.16
CA LEU A 309 3.09 -19.79 -3.85
C LEU A 309 2.34 -18.46 -3.80
N LYS A 310 1.50 -18.15 -4.80
CA LYS A 310 0.72 -16.90 -4.83
C LYS A 310 -0.27 -16.80 -3.65
N LEU A 311 -0.94 -17.90 -3.27
CA LEU A 311 -1.84 -17.92 -2.13
C LEU A 311 -1.10 -17.70 -0.81
N MET A 312 0.08 -18.33 -0.64
CA MET A 312 0.93 -18.09 0.53
C MET A 312 1.30 -16.61 0.65
N ILE A 313 1.73 -15.96 -0.46
CA ILE A 313 2.06 -14.53 -0.49
C ILE A 313 0.81 -13.68 -0.20
N ALA A 314 -0.37 -14.07 -0.66
CA ALA A 314 -1.62 -13.36 -0.41
C ALA A 314 -2.02 -13.38 1.08
N TYR A 315 -2.02 -14.53 1.73
CA TYR A 315 -2.27 -14.62 3.17
C TYR A 315 -1.19 -13.90 3.99
N SER A 316 0.07 -13.99 3.59
CA SER A 316 1.14 -13.22 4.24
C SER A 316 0.98 -11.70 4.03
N THR A 317 0.25 -11.25 2.99
CA THR A 317 -0.10 -9.83 2.84
C THR A 317 -1.08 -9.39 3.92
N VAL A 318 -2.15 -10.16 4.16
CA VAL A 318 -3.12 -9.90 5.23
C VAL A 318 -2.44 -9.89 6.60
N ALA A 319 -1.55 -10.87 6.86
CA ALA A 319 -0.78 -10.92 8.10
C ALA A 319 0.09 -9.66 8.30
N GLN A 320 0.83 -9.24 7.28
CA GLN A 320 1.72 -8.08 7.38
C GLN A 320 0.98 -6.74 7.49
N ILE A 321 -0.24 -6.63 6.96
CA ILE A 321 -1.11 -5.46 7.18
C ILE A 321 -1.46 -5.34 8.66
N GLY A 322 -1.62 -6.44 9.38
CA GLY A 322 -1.88 -6.42 10.82
C GLY A 322 -0.88 -5.57 11.61
N TYR A 323 0.40 -5.53 11.21
CA TYR A 323 1.39 -4.68 11.87
C TYR A 323 1.09 -3.18 11.77
N LEU A 324 0.41 -2.74 10.71
CA LEU A 324 0.00 -1.34 10.53
C LEU A 324 -1.08 -0.93 11.54
N PHE A 325 -1.85 -1.90 12.02
CA PHE A 325 -2.90 -1.68 13.00
C PHE A 325 -2.41 -1.72 14.46
N ILE A 326 -1.23 -2.29 14.70
CA ILE A 326 -0.54 -2.19 16.01
C ILE A 326 -0.07 -0.75 16.28
N VAL A 327 0.13 0.07 15.25
CA VAL A 327 0.55 1.46 15.37
C VAL A 327 -0.44 2.30 16.19
N PHE A 328 -1.76 2.05 16.04
CA PHE A 328 -2.79 2.92 16.60
C PHE A 328 -2.71 3.10 18.11
N PRO A 329 -2.70 2.07 18.96
CA PRO A 329 -2.59 2.28 20.40
C PRO A 329 -1.22 2.81 20.84
N LEU A 330 -0.19 2.62 20.01
CA LEU A 330 1.17 3.07 20.29
C LEU A 330 1.39 4.54 19.90
N ALA A 331 0.65 5.03 18.88
CA ALA A 331 0.74 6.40 18.37
C ALA A 331 -0.41 7.29 18.84
N ALA A 332 -1.55 6.73 19.31
CA ALA A 332 -2.66 7.48 19.86
C ALA A 332 -2.38 7.84 21.34
N GLY A 333 -2.26 9.09 21.64
CA GLY A 333 -2.09 9.57 23.01
C GLY A 333 -2.06 11.09 23.01
N SER A 334 -2.46 11.75 24.10
CA SER A 334 -2.60 13.18 24.38
C SER A 334 -1.90 14.17 23.41
N ALA A 335 -2.35 15.42 23.41
CA ALA A 335 -1.81 16.53 22.58
C ALA A 335 -0.27 16.69 22.68
N ASP A 336 0.34 16.20 23.75
CA ASP A 336 1.78 16.03 23.94
C ASP A 336 2.13 14.57 23.64
N LEU A 337 2.36 14.24 22.37
CA LEU A 337 2.81 12.90 21.98
C LEU A 337 4.14 12.59 22.66
N PRO A 338 4.16 11.57 23.54
CA PRO A 338 5.40 11.13 24.13
C PRO A 338 6.37 10.66 23.02
N PRO A 339 7.70 10.68 23.26
CA PRO A 339 8.70 10.27 22.26
C PRO A 339 8.41 8.91 21.60
N TRP A 340 7.79 7.97 22.31
CA TRP A 340 7.41 6.65 21.76
C TRP A 340 6.28 6.70 20.73
N GLY A 341 5.37 7.69 20.77
CA GLY A 341 4.36 7.89 19.74
C GLY A 341 4.99 8.23 18.38
N THR A 342 6.02 9.07 18.39
CA THR A 342 6.84 9.38 17.20
C THR A 342 7.57 8.15 16.68
N ILE A 343 8.12 7.32 17.57
CA ILE A 343 8.79 6.06 17.23
C ILE A 343 7.79 5.09 16.57
N ALA A 344 6.59 4.92 17.16
CA ALA A 344 5.54 4.06 16.63
C ALA A 344 5.05 4.52 15.26
N TRP A 345 4.81 5.83 15.09
CA TRP A 345 4.43 6.42 13.82
C TRP A 345 5.46 6.15 12.72
N THR A 346 6.73 6.42 13.02
CA THR A 346 7.82 6.18 12.06
C THR A 346 7.93 4.70 11.73
N GLY A 347 7.82 3.82 12.72
CA GLY A 347 7.79 2.37 12.50
C GLY A 347 6.65 1.95 11.60
N GLY A 348 5.44 2.49 11.79
CA GLY A 348 4.28 2.26 10.94
C GLY A 348 4.45 2.74 9.51
N ALA A 349 4.96 3.96 9.33
CA ALA A 349 5.22 4.52 8.00
C ALA A 349 6.29 3.72 7.23
N LEU A 350 7.38 3.33 7.91
CA LEU A 350 8.39 2.45 7.33
C LEU A 350 7.84 1.06 7.00
N GLN A 351 6.94 0.51 7.82
CA GLN A 351 6.26 -0.75 7.54
C GLN A 351 5.38 -0.65 6.29
N LEU A 352 4.65 0.47 6.09
CA LEU A 352 3.87 0.71 4.88
C LEU A 352 4.75 0.64 3.62
N VAL A 353 5.85 1.39 3.61
CA VAL A 353 6.74 1.51 2.45
C VAL A 353 7.50 0.19 2.20
N SER A 354 8.17 -0.34 3.23
CA SER A 354 8.97 -1.57 3.11
C SER A 354 8.11 -2.77 2.70
N HIS A 355 6.93 -2.92 3.30
CA HIS A 355 5.98 -3.98 2.96
C HIS A 355 5.49 -3.86 1.51
N ALA A 356 5.24 -2.66 1.00
CA ALA A 356 4.81 -2.46 -0.38
C ALA A 356 5.87 -2.94 -1.38
N LEU A 357 7.12 -2.51 -1.20
CA LEU A 357 8.25 -2.90 -2.06
C LEU A 357 8.50 -4.41 -2.00
N ALA A 358 8.54 -4.99 -0.80
CA ALA A 358 8.75 -6.42 -0.61
C ALA A 358 7.63 -7.26 -1.24
N LYS A 359 6.37 -6.85 -1.11
CA LYS A 359 5.24 -7.59 -1.68
C LYS A 359 5.19 -7.51 -3.20
N ALA A 360 5.44 -6.34 -3.78
CA ALA A 360 5.57 -6.23 -5.22
C ALA A 360 6.68 -7.15 -5.75
N ALA A 361 7.85 -7.14 -5.13
CA ALA A 361 8.96 -8.02 -5.49
C ALA A 361 8.57 -9.51 -5.43
N MET A 362 7.93 -9.95 -4.33
CA MET A 362 7.51 -11.35 -4.17
C MET A 362 6.49 -11.79 -5.21
N PHE A 363 5.47 -10.96 -5.51
CA PHE A 363 4.48 -11.33 -6.52
C PHE A 363 5.05 -11.36 -7.92
N LEU A 364 5.96 -10.44 -8.28
CA LEU A 364 6.65 -10.47 -9.56
C LEU A 364 7.56 -11.72 -9.66
N ALA A 365 8.35 -12.04 -8.64
CA ALA A 365 9.17 -13.24 -8.60
C ALA A 365 8.32 -14.51 -8.70
N ALA A 366 7.21 -14.59 -7.95
CA ALA A 366 6.27 -15.72 -8.04
C ALA A 366 5.64 -15.83 -9.44
N GLY A 367 5.41 -14.70 -10.11
CA GLY A 367 4.94 -14.67 -11.50
C GLY A 367 5.96 -15.27 -12.47
N VAL A 368 7.22 -14.89 -12.35
CA VAL A 368 8.34 -15.47 -13.15
C VAL A 368 8.44 -16.97 -12.93
N ILE A 369 8.40 -17.41 -11.66
CA ILE A 369 8.44 -18.83 -11.29
C ILE A 369 7.26 -19.59 -11.93
N ALA A 370 6.04 -19.06 -11.80
CA ALA A 370 4.86 -19.69 -12.37
C ALA A 370 4.89 -19.73 -13.91
N GLU A 371 5.44 -18.71 -14.57
CA GLU A 371 5.61 -18.69 -16.02
C GLU A 371 6.65 -19.70 -16.50
N ALA A 372 7.79 -19.81 -15.80
CA ALA A 372 8.85 -20.74 -16.15
C ALA A 372 8.44 -22.20 -16.00
N PHE A 373 7.72 -22.55 -14.93
CA PHE A 373 7.37 -23.95 -14.63
C PHE A 373 5.93 -24.34 -15.03
N GLY A 374 5.08 -23.37 -15.38
CA GLY A 374 3.67 -23.58 -15.72
C GLY A 374 2.76 -23.83 -14.50
N HIS A 375 3.29 -23.74 -13.28
CA HIS A 375 2.56 -23.87 -12.01
C HIS A 375 3.26 -23.13 -10.88
N ASP A 376 2.54 -22.94 -9.75
CA ASP A 376 3.04 -22.29 -8.55
C ASP A 376 2.92 -23.17 -7.27
N ARG A 377 2.91 -24.52 -7.45
CA ARG A 377 2.87 -25.48 -6.34
C ARG A 377 4.22 -25.54 -5.63
N ILE A 378 4.28 -25.14 -4.37
CA ILE A 378 5.53 -25.04 -3.58
C ILE A 378 6.25 -26.40 -3.47
N ALA A 379 5.48 -27.49 -3.33
CA ALA A 379 6.06 -28.84 -3.21
C ALA A 379 6.90 -29.24 -4.43
N ASP A 380 6.48 -28.81 -5.62
CA ASP A 380 7.03 -29.23 -6.90
C ASP A 380 8.12 -28.26 -7.42
N LEU A 381 8.52 -27.26 -6.63
CA LEU A 381 9.52 -26.25 -6.98
C LEU A 381 10.95 -26.60 -6.47
N GLY A 382 11.22 -27.86 -6.13
CA GLY A 382 12.53 -28.26 -5.61
C GLY A 382 13.68 -27.91 -6.57
N GLY A 383 14.64 -27.08 -6.15
CA GLY A 383 15.80 -26.67 -6.94
C GLY A 383 15.54 -25.51 -7.93
N PHE A 384 14.39 -24.81 -7.86
CA PHE A 384 14.08 -23.73 -8.80
C PHE A 384 15.12 -22.60 -8.77
N GLY A 385 15.82 -22.38 -7.66
CA GLY A 385 16.86 -21.38 -7.54
C GLY A 385 18.08 -21.62 -8.45
N ARG A 386 18.29 -22.85 -8.93
CA ARG A 386 19.34 -23.14 -9.94
C ARG A 386 18.96 -22.69 -11.33
N VAL A 387 17.66 -22.72 -11.64
CA VAL A 387 17.12 -22.30 -12.94
C VAL A 387 16.84 -20.80 -12.99
N LEU A 388 16.32 -20.25 -11.87
CA LEU A 388 15.93 -18.85 -11.71
C LEU A 388 16.61 -18.21 -10.48
N PRO A 389 17.96 -18.06 -10.50
CA PRO A 389 18.70 -17.59 -9.33
C PRO A 389 18.34 -16.15 -8.95
N ILE A 390 18.05 -15.29 -9.92
CA ILE A 390 17.68 -13.89 -9.68
C ILE A 390 16.29 -13.81 -9.00
N SER A 391 15.33 -14.61 -9.46
CA SER A 391 13.98 -14.67 -8.84
C SER A 391 14.04 -15.28 -7.44
N ALA A 392 14.88 -16.27 -7.20
CA ALA A 392 15.10 -16.84 -5.88
C ALA A 392 15.74 -15.81 -4.93
N ALA A 393 16.73 -15.05 -5.40
CA ALA A 393 17.33 -13.96 -4.65
C ALA A 393 16.33 -12.83 -4.35
N ALA A 394 15.53 -12.41 -5.34
CA ALA A 394 14.48 -11.40 -5.17
C ALA A 394 13.45 -11.83 -4.12
N PHE A 395 12.99 -13.09 -4.19
CA PHE A 395 12.07 -13.64 -3.20
C PHE A 395 12.69 -13.70 -1.79
N GLY A 396 13.95 -14.13 -1.70
CA GLY A 396 14.68 -14.21 -0.43
C GLY A 396 14.90 -12.83 0.21
N LEU A 397 15.40 -11.84 -0.54
CA LEU A 397 15.62 -10.49 -0.05
C LEU A 397 14.30 -9.81 0.39
N ALA A 398 13.24 -9.93 -0.41
CA ALA A 398 11.93 -9.45 -0.02
C ALA A 398 11.40 -10.18 1.23
N GLY A 399 11.65 -11.48 1.32
CA GLY A 399 11.34 -12.30 2.49
C GLY A 399 12.07 -11.83 3.75
N LEU A 400 13.37 -11.49 3.68
CA LEU A 400 14.13 -10.92 4.81
C LEU A 400 13.43 -9.68 5.37
N SER A 401 12.94 -8.79 4.50
CA SER A 401 12.20 -7.62 4.93
C SER A 401 10.89 -7.97 5.63
N LEU A 402 10.13 -8.94 5.13
CA LEU A 402 8.87 -9.38 5.76
C LEU A 402 9.09 -10.10 7.09
N MET A 403 10.16 -10.85 7.24
CA MET A 403 10.53 -11.47 8.51
C MET A 403 10.95 -10.43 9.56
N GLY A 404 11.52 -9.33 9.12
CA GLY A 404 12.14 -8.34 9.99
C GLY A 404 13.56 -8.75 10.39
N ILE A 405 14.37 -9.14 9.41
CA ILE A 405 15.79 -9.50 9.59
C ILE A 405 16.68 -8.37 9.06
N PRO A 406 17.76 -7.98 9.79
CA PRO A 406 18.72 -6.99 9.30
C PRO A 406 19.39 -7.46 8.00
N PRO A 407 19.81 -6.54 7.15
CA PRO A 407 19.58 -5.11 7.13
C PRO A 407 18.39 -4.78 6.22
N SER A 408 17.18 -4.66 6.75
CA SER A 408 16.00 -4.40 5.91
C SER A 408 15.10 -3.32 6.49
N GLY A 409 14.32 -2.65 5.62
CA GLY A 409 13.32 -1.67 6.07
C GLY A 409 12.27 -2.28 6.99
N GLY A 410 11.87 -3.53 6.75
CA GLY A 410 10.95 -4.24 7.64
C GLY A 410 11.54 -4.58 9.01
N PHE A 411 12.85 -4.80 9.10
CA PHE A 411 13.55 -4.93 10.38
C PHE A 411 13.47 -3.63 11.17
N VAL A 412 13.86 -2.50 10.57
CA VAL A 412 13.83 -1.19 11.23
C VAL A 412 12.40 -0.86 11.67
N ALA A 413 11.41 -1.07 10.81
CA ALA A 413 10.01 -0.84 11.13
C ALA A 413 9.55 -1.65 12.35
N LYS A 414 9.82 -2.97 12.36
CA LYS A 414 9.41 -3.85 13.47
C LYS A 414 10.19 -3.57 14.75
N CYS A 415 11.48 -3.21 14.66
CA CYS A 415 12.24 -2.79 15.83
C CYS A 415 11.66 -1.53 16.46
N LEU A 416 11.27 -0.53 15.66
CA LEU A 416 10.66 0.69 16.19
C LEU A 416 9.30 0.40 16.84
N LEU A 417 8.45 -0.42 16.21
CA LEU A 417 7.17 -0.83 16.80
C LEU A 417 7.36 -1.63 18.08
N LEU A 418 8.33 -2.54 18.11
CA LEU A 418 8.68 -3.32 19.30
C LEU A 418 9.19 -2.42 20.43
N THR A 419 10.07 -1.48 20.11
CA THR A 419 10.60 -0.50 21.07
C THR A 419 9.46 0.32 21.67
N ALA A 420 8.55 0.85 20.83
CA ALA A 420 7.39 1.60 21.32
C ALA A 420 6.48 0.75 22.21
N ALA A 421 6.23 -0.51 21.84
CA ALA A 421 5.40 -1.43 22.64
C ALA A 421 6.03 -1.75 24.00
N VAL A 422 7.35 -1.95 24.07
CA VAL A 422 8.07 -2.23 25.31
C VAL A 422 8.09 -1.00 26.23
N ILE A 423 8.44 0.18 25.69
CA ILE A 423 8.50 1.44 26.47
C ILE A 423 7.11 1.79 27.04
N GLN A 424 6.05 1.55 26.27
CA GLN A 424 4.67 1.83 26.69
C GLN A 424 4.11 0.74 27.64
N GLY A 425 4.84 -0.32 27.93
CA GLY A 425 4.39 -1.39 28.82
C GLY A 425 3.31 -2.27 28.22
N ASN A 426 3.29 -2.50 26.91
CA ASN A 426 2.34 -3.34 26.18
C ASN A 426 2.96 -4.71 25.78
N PRO A 427 3.16 -5.66 26.73
CA PRO A 427 3.87 -6.90 26.45
C PRO A 427 3.16 -7.80 25.43
N TRP A 428 1.82 -7.77 25.37
CA TRP A 428 1.07 -8.57 24.42
C TRP A 428 1.27 -8.11 22.95
N LEU A 429 1.43 -6.79 22.72
CA LEU A 429 1.81 -6.28 21.41
C LEU A 429 3.23 -6.67 21.04
N ALA A 430 4.16 -6.54 21.99
CA ALA A 430 5.55 -6.97 21.79
C ALA A 430 5.63 -8.47 21.44
N ALA A 431 4.93 -9.32 22.19
CA ALA A 431 4.84 -10.75 21.90
C ALA A 431 4.24 -11.05 20.53
N THR A 432 3.19 -10.31 20.13
CA THR A 432 2.57 -10.45 18.81
C THR A 432 3.53 -10.07 17.68
N ILE A 433 4.29 -8.98 17.82
CA ILE A 433 5.29 -8.54 16.83
C ILE A 433 6.35 -9.62 16.63
N LEU A 434 6.88 -10.19 17.72
CA LEU A 434 7.90 -11.25 17.69
C LEU A 434 7.34 -12.55 17.09
N ALA A 435 6.18 -13.01 17.57
CA ALA A 435 5.53 -14.23 17.06
C ALA A 435 5.24 -14.12 15.56
N GLY A 436 4.76 -12.97 15.09
CA GLY A 436 4.51 -12.73 13.68
C GLY A 436 5.80 -12.72 12.85
N GLY A 437 6.92 -12.25 13.39
CA GLY A 437 8.24 -12.34 12.76
C GLY A 437 8.70 -13.79 12.58
N VAL A 438 8.58 -14.62 13.63
CA VAL A 438 8.90 -16.05 13.58
C VAL A 438 8.02 -16.79 12.57
N LEU A 439 6.70 -16.57 12.60
CA LEU A 439 5.78 -17.16 11.63
C LEU A 439 6.09 -16.72 10.20
N ALA A 440 6.49 -15.45 10.01
CA ALA A 440 6.93 -14.96 8.71
C ALA A 440 8.20 -15.69 8.24
N GLY A 441 9.15 -15.91 9.13
CA GLY A 441 10.31 -16.76 8.88
C GLY A 441 9.91 -18.16 8.40
N ALA A 442 9.00 -18.78 9.09
CA ALA A 442 8.59 -20.16 8.77
C ALA A 442 8.01 -20.30 7.34
N TYR A 443 7.09 -19.41 6.90
CA TYR A 443 6.56 -19.53 5.54
C TYR A 443 7.54 -19.06 4.45
N VAL A 444 8.44 -18.12 4.73
CA VAL A 444 9.47 -17.69 3.78
C VAL A 444 10.53 -18.78 3.63
N PHE A 445 11.06 -19.30 4.73
CA PHE A 445 12.08 -20.36 4.69
C PHE A 445 11.56 -21.64 4.02
N ARG A 446 10.28 -21.96 4.14
CA ARG A 446 9.67 -23.08 3.41
C ARG A 446 9.86 -22.97 1.88
N VAL A 447 9.83 -21.74 1.32
CA VAL A 447 10.06 -21.52 -0.12
C VAL A 447 11.55 -21.48 -0.42
N ILE A 448 12.35 -20.85 0.43
CA ILE A 448 13.81 -20.80 0.27
C ILE A 448 14.42 -22.20 0.33
N ASP A 449 13.95 -23.06 1.24
CA ASP A 449 14.34 -24.46 1.29
C ASP A 449 14.12 -25.15 -0.05
N LYS A 450 12.95 -24.93 -0.70
CA LYS A 450 12.68 -25.45 -2.04
C LYS A 450 13.58 -24.82 -3.11
N ALA A 451 13.93 -23.56 -3.01
CA ALA A 451 14.84 -22.94 -3.95
C ALA A 451 16.24 -23.55 -3.94
N LEU A 452 16.73 -23.88 -2.73
CA LEU A 452 18.09 -24.41 -2.47
C LEU A 452 18.16 -25.93 -2.56
N ALA A 453 17.03 -26.65 -2.49
CA ALA A 453 16.99 -28.10 -2.54
C ALA A 453 17.74 -28.67 -3.74
N VAL A 454 18.41 -29.81 -3.53
CA VAL A 454 18.98 -30.59 -4.62
C VAL A 454 17.87 -31.47 -5.19
N PRO A 455 17.42 -31.21 -6.42
CA PRO A 455 16.35 -31.99 -7.01
C PRO A 455 16.84 -33.42 -7.31
N THR A 456 16.02 -34.40 -6.98
CA THR A 456 16.28 -35.83 -7.32
C THR A 456 16.11 -36.10 -8.81
N VAL A 457 15.26 -35.29 -9.48
CA VAL A 457 15.07 -35.30 -10.94
C VAL A 457 15.44 -33.91 -11.46
N PRO A 458 16.17 -33.78 -12.57
CA PRO A 458 16.53 -32.48 -13.14
C PRO A 458 15.28 -31.62 -13.34
N ILE A 459 15.24 -30.44 -12.69
CA ILE A 459 14.18 -29.48 -12.88
C ILE A 459 14.46 -28.70 -14.17
N VAL A 460 13.53 -28.74 -15.11
CA VAL A 460 13.66 -28.06 -16.39
C VAL A 460 12.53 -27.03 -16.50
N ALA A 461 12.88 -25.78 -16.83
CA ALA A 461 11.89 -24.78 -17.16
C ALA A 461 11.12 -25.19 -18.43
N ARG A 462 9.79 -25.16 -18.35
CA ARG A 462 8.92 -25.40 -19.53
C ARG A 462 9.02 -24.24 -20.53
N ARG A 463 9.30 -23.04 -20.04
CA ARG A 463 9.47 -21.84 -20.86
C ARG A 463 10.70 -21.07 -20.40
N ALA A 464 11.55 -20.66 -21.33
CA ALA A 464 12.66 -19.76 -21.05
C ALA A 464 12.12 -18.37 -20.69
N VAL A 465 12.50 -17.84 -19.54
CA VAL A 465 12.13 -16.50 -19.10
C VAL A 465 13.36 -15.59 -19.22
N PRO A 466 13.22 -14.41 -19.87
CA PRO A 466 14.34 -13.48 -19.99
C PRO A 466 14.73 -12.92 -18.61
N ARG A 467 16.03 -12.84 -18.34
CA ARG A 467 16.57 -12.28 -17.08
C ARG A 467 16.06 -10.88 -16.77
N ARG A 468 15.70 -10.08 -17.78
CA ARG A 468 15.14 -8.74 -17.63
C ARG A 468 13.84 -8.73 -16.81
N LEU A 469 13.02 -9.76 -16.90
CA LEU A 469 11.82 -9.92 -16.06
C LEU A 469 12.16 -10.13 -14.59
N GLU A 470 13.19 -10.92 -14.31
CA GLU A 470 13.66 -11.17 -12.96
C GLU A 470 14.25 -9.90 -12.30
N CYS A 471 14.92 -9.05 -13.11
CA CYS A 471 15.57 -7.82 -12.61
C CYS A 471 14.57 -6.82 -12.01
N ALA A 472 13.35 -6.71 -12.51
CA ALA A 472 12.32 -5.82 -11.95
C ALA A 472 11.93 -6.24 -10.52
N ALA A 473 11.77 -7.55 -10.29
CA ALA A 473 11.50 -8.10 -8.96
C ALA A 473 12.69 -7.88 -8.02
N LEU A 474 13.91 -8.12 -8.51
CA LEU A 474 15.13 -7.92 -7.71
C LEU A 474 15.34 -6.46 -7.33
N ALA A 475 15.10 -5.50 -8.23
CA ALA A 475 15.23 -4.08 -7.95
C ALA A 475 14.32 -3.63 -6.80
N LEU A 476 13.06 -4.07 -6.79
CA LEU A 476 12.13 -3.79 -5.68
C LEU A 476 12.56 -4.47 -4.37
N ALA A 477 13.07 -5.69 -4.44
CA ALA A 477 13.57 -6.40 -3.26
C ALA A 477 14.80 -5.70 -2.66
N ILE A 478 15.73 -5.26 -3.51
CA ILE A 478 16.89 -4.44 -3.10
C ILE A 478 16.41 -3.12 -2.48
N ALA A 479 15.44 -2.43 -3.08
CA ALA A 479 14.89 -1.20 -2.52
C ALA A 479 14.27 -1.42 -1.13
N ALA A 480 13.56 -2.54 -0.90
CA ALA A 480 13.03 -2.91 0.42
C ALA A 480 14.13 -3.16 1.48
N VAL A 481 15.30 -3.64 1.04
CA VAL A 481 16.48 -3.80 1.92
C VAL A 481 17.18 -2.46 2.14
N LEU A 482 17.40 -1.67 1.08
CA LEU A 482 18.16 -0.40 1.17
C LEU A 482 17.50 0.62 2.11
N ILE A 483 16.17 0.61 2.25
CA ILE A 483 15.48 1.45 3.25
C ILE A 483 15.99 1.17 4.67
N GLY A 484 16.45 -0.04 4.97
CA GLY A 484 17.03 -0.38 6.26
C GLY A 484 18.38 0.27 6.56
N PHE A 485 19.08 0.77 5.54
CA PHE A 485 20.35 1.49 5.67
C PHE A 485 20.18 3.01 5.72
N VAL A 486 18.96 3.51 5.47
CA VAL A 486 18.73 4.95 5.56
C VAL A 486 18.90 5.39 7.01
N PRO A 487 19.82 6.36 7.28
CA PRO A 487 20.06 6.80 8.65
C PRO A 487 18.75 7.31 9.28
N LEU A 488 18.52 6.98 10.54
CA LEU A 488 17.31 7.34 11.27
C LEU A 488 17.11 8.87 11.50
N ARG A 489 17.99 9.70 10.97
CA ARG A 489 17.77 11.16 10.86
C ARG A 489 16.59 11.57 9.96
N PRO A 490 16.06 10.72 9.03
CA PRO A 490 14.81 11.02 8.32
C PRO A 490 13.54 10.96 9.17
N PHE A 491 13.63 10.77 10.49
CA PHE A 491 12.47 10.97 11.37
C PHE A 491 11.80 12.32 11.11
N GLY A 492 12.59 13.36 10.80
CA GLY A 492 12.09 14.67 10.42
C GLY A 492 11.16 14.65 9.21
N PHE A 493 11.48 13.87 8.15
CA PHE A 493 10.66 13.83 6.94
C PHE A 493 9.24 13.30 7.20
N LEU A 494 9.12 12.18 7.90
CA LEU A 494 7.82 11.57 8.21
C LEU A 494 7.01 12.36 9.25
N GLN A 495 7.63 13.34 9.91
CA GLN A 495 6.96 14.25 10.86
C GLN A 495 6.51 15.56 10.21
N ILE A 496 6.93 15.87 8.98
CA ILE A 496 6.52 17.09 8.26
C ILE A 496 5.01 17.15 8.17
N GLY A 497 4.42 18.27 8.59
CA GLY A 497 2.98 18.53 8.58
C GLY A 497 2.18 17.92 9.72
N ARG A 498 2.83 17.39 10.75
CA ARG A 498 2.24 16.98 12.03
C ARG A 498 2.56 18.03 13.10
N ASP A 499 1.82 19.13 13.08
CA ASP A 499 1.98 20.24 14.02
C ASP A 499 1.53 19.81 15.43
N GLY A 500 2.42 19.54 16.30
CA GLY A 500 2.26 18.99 17.65
C GLY A 500 3.36 18.01 18.03
N LEU A 501 4.11 17.53 17.03
CA LEU A 501 5.26 16.63 17.20
C LEU A 501 6.61 17.37 17.15
N ASN A 502 6.59 18.71 17.01
CA ASN A 502 7.79 19.54 17.08
C ASN A 502 8.26 19.64 18.53
N MET A 503 8.71 18.54 19.10
CA MET A 503 9.29 18.53 20.42
C MET A 503 10.67 17.90 20.41
N ALA A 504 11.64 18.77 20.61
CA ALA A 504 12.89 18.54 21.36
C ALA A 504 13.81 17.40 20.88
N TRP A 505 14.14 17.37 19.62
CA TRP A 505 15.41 16.83 19.13
C TRP A 505 16.12 17.85 18.22
N ALA A 506 16.15 19.12 18.64
CA ALA A 506 17.20 20.03 18.23
C ALA A 506 18.45 19.64 19.02
N PRO A 507 19.62 19.55 18.37
CA PRO A 507 20.89 19.14 18.99
C PRO A 507 21.27 20.08 20.13
#